data_67ef076b97ef4daab4e9323597a2f1ae
#
_entry.id   67ef076b97ef4daab4e9323597a2f1ae
#
_cell.length_a   1.000
_cell.length_b   1.000
_cell.length_c   1.000
_cell.angle_alpha   90.00
_cell.angle_beta   90.00
_cell.angle_gamma   90.00
#
_symmetry.space_group_name_H-M   'P 1'
#
loop_
_entity.id
_entity.type
_entity.pdbx_description
1 polymer ?
#
loop_
_entity_poly.entity_id
_entity_poly.type
_entity_poly.pdbx_seq_one_letter_code
_entity_poly.pdbx_strand_id
1 'polypeptide(L)'
;MARFLGGSDVGFEVPDLGIFVGPNLTPDKDTGLGRWTSDEIATAIQTGVRPDGRMLAPMMPWRAYAGLTKSDAAAIVEYLRSLPPVNNKVPGPLGSNEKATVYRMKILPPDRAAQQN
;
A
#
# COMPACT_ATOMS: atom_id res chain seq x y z
N MET A 1 16.86 6.66 9.05
CA MET A 1 16.76 6.36 7.61
C MET A 1 15.95 7.43 6.91
N ALA A 2 16.53 8.01 5.88
CA ALA A 2 15.93 9.18 5.22
C ALA A 2 14.57 8.91 4.53
N ARG A 3 14.25 7.65 4.25
CA ARG A 3 13.01 7.29 3.52
C ARG A 3 12.14 6.27 4.25
N PHE A 4 12.29 6.19 5.57
CA PHE A 4 11.54 5.21 6.36
C PHE A 4 10.03 5.36 6.15
N LEU A 5 9.39 4.29 5.69
CA LEU A 5 7.98 4.21 5.31
C LEU A 5 7.55 5.23 4.23
N GLY A 6 8.50 5.77 3.50
CA GLY A 6 8.23 6.78 2.45
C GLY A 6 7.88 6.21 1.08
N GLY A 7 7.61 4.93 0.99
CA GLY A 7 7.25 4.28 -0.26
C GLY A 7 8.39 3.46 -0.87
N SER A 8 8.02 2.55 -1.75
CA SER A 8 8.94 1.61 -2.39
C SER A 8 9.34 2.08 -3.79
N ASP A 9 10.51 1.63 -4.25
CA ASP A 9 10.96 1.78 -5.64
C ASP A 9 10.68 0.52 -6.46
N VAL A 10 10.14 -0.52 -5.82
CA VAL A 10 9.86 -1.81 -6.45
C VAL A 10 8.38 -2.14 -6.30
N GLY A 11 7.74 -2.51 -7.40
CA GLY A 11 6.35 -2.95 -7.38
C GLY A 11 6.22 -4.46 -7.33
N PHE A 12 5.02 -4.92 -7.01
CA PHE A 12 4.63 -6.32 -7.07
C PHE A 12 3.64 -6.50 -8.22
N GLU A 13 4.02 -7.30 -9.22
CA GLU A 13 3.11 -7.63 -10.31
C GLU A 13 2.33 -8.89 -9.97
N VAL A 14 1.00 -8.74 -9.90
CA VAL A 14 0.08 -9.85 -9.66
C VAL A 14 -0.63 -10.13 -10.98
N PRO A 15 -0.55 -11.37 -11.52
CA PRO A 15 -1.19 -11.70 -12.79
C PRO A 15 -2.66 -11.28 -12.80
N ASP A 16 -3.09 -10.69 -13.90
CA ASP A 16 -4.46 -10.21 -14.16
C ASP A 16 -4.92 -9.04 -13.27
N LEU A 17 -4.16 -8.66 -12.25
CA LEU A 17 -4.52 -7.54 -11.38
C LEU A 17 -3.70 -6.29 -11.66
N GLY A 18 -2.43 -6.44 -12.00
CA GLY A 18 -1.55 -5.32 -12.29
C GLY A 18 -0.35 -5.23 -11.34
N ILE A 19 0.22 -4.04 -11.25
CA ILE A 19 1.42 -3.76 -10.47
C ILE A 19 1.07 -2.84 -9.31
N PHE A 20 1.46 -3.23 -8.11
CA PHE A 20 1.21 -2.46 -6.89
C PHE A 20 2.54 -2.08 -6.24
N VAL A 21 2.68 -0.81 -5.88
CA VAL A 21 3.88 -0.28 -5.25
C VAL A 21 3.55 0.13 -3.82
N GLY A 22 4.43 -0.20 -2.88
CA GLY A 22 4.25 0.21 -1.48
C GLY A 22 4.16 1.73 -1.38
N PRO A 23 3.07 2.26 -0.77
CA PRO A 23 2.81 3.69 -0.78
C PRO A 23 3.66 4.45 0.23
N ASN A 24 3.69 5.77 0.08
CA ASN A 24 4.29 6.68 1.04
C ASN A 24 3.33 6.85 2.22
N LEU A 25 3.68 6.30 3.37
CA LEU A 25 2.87 6.36 4.60
C LEU A 25 3.28 7.50 5.53
N THR A 26 4.25 8.34 5.14
CA THR A 26 4.68 9.46 5.96
C THR A 26 3.67 10.61 5.88
N PRO A 27 3.74 11.58 6.82
CA PRO A 27 2.81 12.71 6.82
C PRO A 27 3.19 13.82 5.85
N ASP A 28 3.89 13.50 4.75
CA ASP A 28 4.14 14.48 3.71
C ASP A 28 2.82 14.89 3.05
N LYS A 29 2.59 16.19 2.92
CA LYS A 29 1.29 16.70 2.46
C LYS A 29 1.06 16.47 0.97
N ASP A 30 2.13 16.44 0.18
CA ASP A 30 2.02 16.33 -1.27
C ASP A 30 2.06 14.89 -1.77
N THR A 31 2.84 14.04 -1.10
CA THR A 31 3.11 12.69 -1.60
C THR A 31 2.77 11.56 -0.64
N GLY A 32 2.40 11.88 0.60
CA GLY A 32 2.08 10.92 1.65
C GLY A 32 0.68 11.10 2.22
N LEU A 33 0.53 10.83 3.51
CA LEU A 33 -0.75 10.86 4.20
C LEU A 33 -1.05 12.19 4.91
N GLY A 34 -0.25 13.23 4.64
CA GLY A 34 -0.34 14.47 5.40
C GLY A 34 -1.68 15.19 5.31
N ARG A 35 -2.46 14.98 4.25
CA ARG A 35 -3.78 15.59 4.07
C ARG A 35 -4.93 14.70 4.53
N TRP A 36 -4.65 13.46 4.92
CA TRP A 36 -5.66 12.55 5.43
C TRP A 36 -5.95 12.88 6.89
N THR A 37 -7.21 12.75 7.29
CA THR A 37 -7.56 12.81 8.71
C THR A 37 -7.16 11.49 9.39
N SER A 38 -7.08 11.55 10.73
CA SER A 38 -6.79 10.34 11.52
C SER A 38 -7.85 9.26 11.30
N ASP A 39 -9.13 9.64 11.18
CA ASP A 39 -10.22 8.69 10.92
C ASP A 39 -10.10 8.07 9.53
N GLU A 40 -9.70 8.84 8.53
CA GLU A 40 -9.49 8.32 7.18
C GLU A 40 -8.37 7.29 7.14
N ILE A 41 -7.27 7.54 7.85
CA ILE A 41 -6.17 6.57 7.94
C ILE A 41 -6.64 5.30 8.64
N ALA A 42 -7.33 5.43 9.77
CA ALA A 42 -7.86 4.28 10.52
C ALA A 42 -8.85 3.47 9.67
N THR A 43 -9.72 4.12 8.94
CA THR A 43 -10.68 3.48 8.04
C THR A 43 -9.94 2.67 6.97
N ALA A 44 -8.92 3.23 6.35
CA ALA A 44 -8.13 2.53 5.34
C ALA A 44 -7.43 1.29 5.92
N ILE A 45 -6.88 1.39 7.11
CA ILE A 45 -6.20 0.27 7.77
C ILE A 45 -7.18 -0.87 8.05
N GLN A 46 -8.38 -0.57 8.52
CA GLN A 46 -9.31 -1.59 9.01
C GLN A 46 -10.34 -2.06 7.99
N THR A 47 -10.62 -1.25 6.98
CA THR A 47 -11.65 -1.61 5.97
C THR A 47 -11.10 -1.69 4.55
N GLY A 48 -9.86 -1.24 4.33
CA GLY A 48 -9.27 -1.23 3.01
C GLY A 48 -9.81 -0.14 2.09
N VAL A 49 -10.56 0.82 2.61
CA VAL A 49 -11.16 1.90 1.80
C VAL A 49 -10.41 3.21 2.01
N ARG A 50 -9.94 3.80 0.92
CA ARG A 50 -9.27 5.10 0.92
C ARG A 50 -10.27 6.25 0.95
N PRO A 51 -9.85 7.48 1.30
CA PRO A 51 -10.76 8.63 1.28
C PRO A 51 -11.40 8.89 -0.09
N ASP A 52 -10.73 8.52 -1.17
CA ASP A 52 -11.26 8.64 -2.53
C ASP A 52 -12.21 7.51 -2.94
N GLY A 53 -12.50 6.57 -2.02
CA GLY A 53 -13.37 5.43 -2.25
C GLY A 53 -12.68 4.21 -2.87
N ARG A 54 -11.41 4.34 -3.26
CA ARG A 54 -10.67 3.21 -3.85
C ARG A 54 -10.31 2.18 -2.79
N MET A 55 -10.48 0.90 -3.13
CA MET A 55 -10.04 -0.20 -2.28
C MET A 55 -8.53 -0.38 -2.35
N LEU A 56 -7.92 -0.72 -1.22
CA LEU A 56 -6.51 -1.11 -1.18
C LEU A 56 -6.31 -2.43 -1.92
N ALA A 57 -5.08 -2.63 -2.42
CA ALA A 57 -4.74 -3.85 -3.13
C ALA A 57 -4.98 -5.09 -2.26
N PRO A 58 -5.36 -6.23 -2.87
CA PRO A 58 -5.61 -7.47 -2.11
C PRO A 58 -4.41 -7.96 -1.32
N MET A 59 -3.21 -7.54 -1.68
CA MET A 59 -1.97 -7.87 -0.98
C MET A 59 -1.84 -7.13 0.36
N MET A 60 -2.55 -6.04 0.55
CA MET A 60 -2.55 -5.29 1.80
C MET A 60 -3.36 -6.07 2.85
N PRO A 61 -2.79 -6.38 4.01
CA PRO A 61 -3.45 -7.25 4.98
C PRO A 61 -4.50 -6.52 5.83
N TRP A 62 -5.29 -5.63 5.23
CA TRP A 62 -6.28 -4.85 5.97
C TRP A 62 -7.35 -5.72 6.64
N ARG A 63 -7.61 -6.91 6.07
CA ARG A 63 -8.57 -7.85 6.71
C ARG A 63 -8.06 -8.34 8.05
N ALA A 64 -6.75 -8.55 8.17
CA ALA A 64 -6.15 -8.91 9.45
C ALA A 64 -6.24 -7.76 10.46
N TYR A 65 -6.16 -6.52 9.97
CA TYR A 65 -6.24 -5.34 10.83
C TYR A 65 -7.68 -4.95 11.21
N ALA A 66 -8.68 -5.52 10.55
CA ALA A 66 -10.07 -5.25 10.89
C ALA A 66 -10.42 -5.63 12.33
N GLY A 67 -9.68 -6.58 12.91
CA GLY A 67 -9.84 -7.00 14.29
C GLY A 67 -9.15 -6.14 15.34
N LEU A 68 -8.40 -5.12 14.95
CA LEU A 68 -7.75 -4.22 15.90
C LEU A 68 -8.80 -3.43 16.72
N THR A 69 -8.49 -3.20 17.99
CA THR A 69 -9.31 -2.30 18.80
C THR A 69 -9.15 -0.87 18.30
N LYS A 70 -10.10 0.01 18.63
CA LYS A 70 -9.98 1.43 18.32
C LYS A 70 -8.71 2.04 18.89
N SER A 71 -8.33 1.61 20.10
CA SER A 71 -7.13 2.09 20.78
C SER A 71 -5.87 1.71 20.01
N ASP A 72 -5.78 0.47 19.54
CA ASP A 72 -4.63 -0.01 18.79
C ASP A 72 -4.54 0.65 17.41
N ALA A 73 -5.67 0.78 16.72
CA ALA A 73 -5.72 1.47 15.45
C ALA A 73 -5.30 2.95 15.60
N ALA A 74 -5.78 3.62 16.63
CA ALA A 74 -5.40 5.00 16.92
C ALA A 74 -3.91 5.13 17.20
N ALA A 75 -3.32 4.17 17.91
CA ALA A 75 -1.88 4.17 18.19
C ALA A 75 -1.05 4.05 16.90
N ILE A 76 -1.47 3.21 15.97
CA ILE A 76 -0.82 3.09 14.66
C ILE A 76 -0.90 4.40 13.89
N VAL A 77 -2.08 5.00 13.83
CA VAL A 77 -2.29 6.30 13.16
C VAL A 77 -1.39 7.37 13.75
N GLU A 78 -1.36 7.45 15.07
CA GLU A 78 -0.53 8.45 15.77
C GLU A 78 0.95 8.25 15.46
N TYR A 79 1.41 7.00 15.43
CA TYR A 79 2.77 6.68 15.05
C TYR A 79 3.09 7.16 13.62
N LEU A 80 2.24 6.85 12.66
CA LEU A 80 2.44 7.26 11.27
C LEU A 80 2.48 8.79 11.13
N ARG A 81 1.62 9.50 11.87
CA ARG A 81 1.60 10.96 11.85
C ARG A 81 2.81 11.58 12.53
N SER A 82 3.51 10.86 13.37
CA SER A 82 4.73 11.31 14.05
C SER A 82 6.01 11.13 13.23
N LEU A 83 5.95 10.40 12.13
CA LEU A 83 7.12 10.14 11.31
C LEU A 83 7.62 11.41 10.62
N PRO A 84 8.92 11.51 10.36
CA PRO A 84 9.45 12.57 9.50
C PRO A 84 8.81 12.47 8.11
N PRO A 85 8.30 13.57 7.55
CA PRO A 85 7.73 13.52 6.21
C PRO A 85 8.80 13.25 5.17
N VAL A 86 8.48 12.40 4.20
CA VAL A 86 9.35 12.07 3.06
C VAL A 86 8.64 12.49 1.79
N ASN A 87 9.24 13.39 1.02
CA ASN A 87 8.70 13.77 -0.27
C ASN A 87 9.10 12.71 -1.31
N ASN A 88 8.17 11.81 -1.60
CA ASN A 88 8.38 10.74 -2.58
C ASN A 88 7.04 10.36 -3.20
N LYS A 89 6.86 10.71 -4.46
CA LYS A 89 5.65 10.36 -5.19
C LYS A 89 5.77 8.94 -5.71
N VAL A 90 4.95 8.05 -5.16
CA VAL A 90 4.89 6.65 -5.55
C VAL A 90 3.82 6.51 -6.64
N PRO A 91 4.09 5.76 -7.73
CA PRO A 91 3.06 5.47 -8.73
C PRO A 91 1.86 4.78 -8.09
N GLY A 92 0.67 5.16 -8.51
CA GLY A 92 -0.55 4.43 -8.15
C GLY A 92 -0.55 3.04 -8.79
N PRO A 93 -1.54 2.21 -8.46
CA PRO A 93 -1.64 0.89 -9.07
C PRO A 93 -1.68 0.99 -10.58
N LEU A 94 -0.92 0.11 -11.24
CA LEU A 94 -0.89 0.01 -12.70
C LEU A 94 -1.73 -1.20 -13.12
N GLY A 95 -2.59 -1.00 -14.11
CA GLY A 95 -3.39 -2.08 -14.67
C GLY A 95 -2.54 -3.13 -15.39
N SER A 96 -3.15 -4.28 -15.67
CA SER A 96 -2.45 -5.40 -16.30
C SER A 96 -1.89 -5.07 -17.69
N ASN A 97 -2.44 -4.07 -18.36
CA ASN A 97 -2.02 -3.64 -19.70
C ASN A 97 -1.14 -2.38 -19.70
N GLU A 98 -0.85 -1.84 -18.53
CA GLU A 98 -0.01 -0.66 -18.41
C GLU A 98 1.47 -1.05 -18.31
N LYS A 99 2.33 -0.19 -18.85
CA LYS A 99 3.77 -0.41 -18.76
C LYS A 99 4.27 -0.12 -17.35
N ALA A 100 5.18 -0.96 -16.87
CA ALA A 100 5.82 -0.74 -15.59
C ALA A 100 6.71 0.50 -15.63
N THR A 101 6.59 1.35 -14.64
CA THR A 101 7.43 2.54 -14.47
C THR A 101 8.47 2.36 -13.37
N VAL A 102 8.46 1.20 -12.71
CA VAL A 102 9.39 0.84 -11.62
C VAL A 102 9.86 -0.59 -11.83
N TYR A 103 10.94 -0.95 -11.18
CA TYR A 103 11.32 -2.36 -11.07
C TYR A 103 10.19 -3.13 -10.40
N ARG A 104 9.99 -4.38 -10.81
CA ARG A 104 8.88 -5.18 -10.27
C ARG A 104 9.31 -6.60 -9.97
N MET A 105 8.71 -7.14 -8.91
CA MET A 105 8.75 -8.57 -8.61
C MET A 105 7.46 -9.17 -9.15
N LYS A 106 7.59 -10.21 -9.95
CA LYS A 106 6.43 -10.86 -10.58
C LYS A 106 6.14 -12.19 -9.90
N ILE A 107 4.88 -12.38 -9.51
CA ILE A 107 4.41 -13.65 -9.00
C ILE A 107 4.04 -14.52 -10.20
N LEU A 108 4.75 -15.63 -10.35
CA LEU A 108 4.53 -16.54 -11.47
C LEU A 108 3.78 -17.79 -10.98
N PRO A 109 2.86 -18.33 -11.79
CA PRO A 109 2.27 -19.62 -11.49
C PRO A 109 3.31 -20.72 -11.58
N PRO A 110 3.08 -21.89 -10.98
CA PRO A 110 3.95 -23.05 -11.18
C PRO A 110 4.00 -23.44 -12.66
N ASP A 111 5.09 -24.06 -13.06
CA ASP A 111 5.20 -24.59 -14.43
C ASP A 111 4.14 -25.65 -14.66
N ARG A 112 3.59 -25.69 -15.89
CA ARG A 112 2.56 -26.67 -16.24
C ARG A 112 3.04 -28.09 -16.11
N ALA A 113 4.31 -28.33 -16.43
CA ALA A 113 4.90 -29.66 -16.28
C ALA A 113 4.87 -30.16 -14.84
N ALA A 114 5.12 -29.27 -13.88
CA ALA A 114 5.04 -29.60 -12.46
C ALA A 114 3.60 -29.83 -12.00
N GLN A 115 2.62 -29.18 -12.63
CA GLN A 115 1.20 -29.35 -12.31
C GLN A 115 0.60 -30.65 -12.86
N GLN A 116 1.19 -31.22 -13.89
CA GLN A 116 0.69 -32.42 -14.54
C GLN A 116 1.16 -33.72 -13.87
N ASN A 117 2.04 -33.62 -12.93
CA ASN A 117 2.55 -34.72 -12.14
C ASN A 117 1.79 -34.84 -10.83
#